data_b20ec14726f71576bdff72862f87a749
#
_entry.id   b20ec14726f71576bdff72862f87a749
#
_cell.length_a   1.000
_cell.length_b   1.000
_cell.length_c   1.000
_cell.angle_alpha   90.00
_cell.angle_beta   90.00
_cell.angle_gamma   90.00
#
_symmetry.space_group_name_H-M   'P 1'
#
loop_
_entity.id
_entity.type
_entity.pdbx_description
1 polymer ?
#
loop_
_entity_poly.entity_id
_entity_poly.type
_entity_poly.pdbx_seq_one_letter_code
_entity_poly.pdbx_strand_id
1 'polypeptide(L)'
;MTGKVGFNNTYAIAVPKRIAEKYHLKTISDLVPVADKLTFGAEHDFFTHEGSAKYYPFVKYYGLKFKSYKAVDESLKYNAIEHGAFQVTEVYATDGLNKKAGLVILKDDRHFFPEYNGSYYVKDSTYKRFQKKAPELKEVLPELNGKISTEDMQNMTYQVDVKGKTPDEVAEKFLKQKGLIH
;
A
#
# COMPACT_ATOMS: atom_id res chain seq x y z
N MET A 1 21.66 0.87 8.49
CA MET A 1 20.20 0.76 8.29
C MET A 1 19.55 0.76 9.67
N THR A 2 18.54 1.56 9.88
CA THR A 2 17.75 1.52 11.13
C THR A 2 16.83 0.27 11.10
N GLY A 3 16.07 0.02 12.15
CA GLY A 3 15.02 -1.00 12.14
C GLY A 3 13.85 -0.64 11.19
N LYS A 4 12.86 -1.53 11.10
CA LYS A 4 11.61 -1.27 10.37
C LYS A 4 10.80 -0.20 11.08
N VAL A 5 10.31 0.83 10.37
CA VAL A 5 9.49 1.89 10.97
C VAL A 5 8.08 1.42 11.31
N GLY A 6 7.61 0.30 10.72
CA GLY A 6 6.39 -0.41 11.13
C GLY A 6 5.37 -0.63 10.02
N PHE A 7 5.29 0.22 9.00
CA PHE A 7 4.37 -0.01 7.87
C PHE A 7 4.92 -0.98 6.85
N ASN A 8 4.02 -1.64 6.15
CA ASN A 8 4.31 -2.52 5.02
C ASN A 8 3.63 -1.98 3.76
N ASN A 9 4.43 -1.45 2.82
CA ASN A 9 3.94 -0.91 1.53
C ASN A 9 3.97 -1.97 0.43
N THR A 10 3.51 -3.18 0.74
CA THR A 10 3.42 -4.27 -0.23
C THR A 10 2.31 -4.03 -1.26
N TYR A 11 2.30 -4.79 -2.34
CA TYR A 11 1.11 -4.96 -3.16
C TYR A 11 -0.02 -5.58 -2.35
N ALA A 12 -1.23 -5.18 -2.64
CA ALA A 12 -2.45 -5.74 -2.09
C ALA A 12 -3.52 -5.85 -3.17
N ILE A 13 -4.53 -6.69 -2.94
CA ILE A 13 -5.68 -6.81 -3.84
C ILE A 13 -6.86 -6.10 -3.20
N ALA A 14 -7.51 -5.24 -3.97
CA ALA A 14 -8.62 -4.44 -3.50
C ALA A 14 -9.83 -4.55 -4.42
N VAL A 15 -11.00 -4.33 -3.85
CA VAL A 15 -12.29 -4.31 -4.54
C VAL A 15 -13.12 -3.12 -4.05
N PRO A 16 -14.01 -2.53 -4.86
CA PRO A 16 -14.99 -1.56 -4.37
C PRO A 16 -15.85 -2.16 -3.25
N LYS A 17 -16.19 -1.35 -2.25
CA LYS A 17 -17.01 -1.78 -1.10
C LYS A 17 -18.27 -2.54 -1.53
N ARG A 18 -18.99 -2.06 -2.56
CA ARG A 18 -20.17 -2.74 -3.12
C ARG A 18 -19.91 -4.16 -3.62
N ILE A 19 -18.69 -4.43 -4.13
CA ILE A 19 -18.28 -5.76 -4.62
C ILE A 19 -17.93 -6.65 -3.43
N ALA A 20 -17.19 -6.11 -2.44
CA ALA A 20 -16.90 -6.83 -1.20
C ALA A 20 -18.18 -7.28 -0.49
N GLU A 21 -19.16 -6.40 -0.35
CA GLU A 21 -20.46 -6.69 0.27
C GLU A 21 -21.27 -7.70 -0.54
N LYS A 22 -21.38 -7.51 -1.87
CA LYS A 22 -22.15 -8.39 -2.76
C LYS A 22 -21.69 -9.83 -2.73
N TYR A 23 -20.40 -10.08 -2.64
CA TYR A 23 -19.79 -11.40 -2.67
C TYR A 23 -19.21 -11.86 -1.33
N HIS A 24 -19.42 -11.07 -0.26
CA HIS A 24 -18.91 -11.31 1.10
C HIS A 24 -17.37 -11.51 1.17
N LEU A 25 -16.64 -10.72 0.36
CA LEU A 25 -15.19 -10.85 0.22
C LEU A 25 -14.47 -10.21 1.41
N LYS A 26 -13.58 -10.96 2.05
CA LYS A 26 -12.69 -10.51 3.14
C LYS A 26 -11.23 -10.87 2.87
N THR A 27 -11.00 -11.97 2.16
CA THR A 27 -9.68 -12.50 1.83
C THR A 27 -9.51 -12.63 0.31
N ILE A 28 -8.28 -12.78 -0.15
CA ILE A 28 -8.02 -13.05 -1.58
C ILE A 28 -8.60 -14.40 -1.98
N SER A 29 -8.57 -15.41 -1.10
CA SER A 29 -9.16 -16.72 -1.39
C SER A 29 -10.67 -16.66 -1.62
N ASP A 30 -11.39 -15.68 -1.05
CA ASP A 30 -12.83 -15.51 -1.28
C ASP A 30 -13.16 -15.10 -2.73
N LEU A 31 -12.18 -14.64 -3.50
CA LEU A 31 -12.35 -14.35 -4.93
C LEU A 31 -12.49 -15.61 -5.78
N VAL A 32 -11.94 -16.77 -5.35
CA VAL A 32 -11.86 -17.98 -6.17
C VAL A 32 -13.22 -18.40 -6.75
N PRO A 33 -14.32 -18.51 -5.97
CA PRO A 33 -15.62 -18.94 -6.49
C PRO A 33 -16.35 -17.90 -7.36
N VAL A 34 -15.84 -16.67 -7.46
CA VAL A 34 -16.54 -15.57 -8.16
C VAL A 34 -15.66 -14.85 -9.19
N ALA A 35 -14.38 -15.20 -9.29
CA ALA A 35 -13.42 -14.52 -10.16
C ALA A 35 -13.85 -14.55 -11.64
N ASP A 36 -14.50 -15.62 -12.10
CA ASP A 36 -15.02 -15.78 -13.45
C ASP A 36 -16.12 -14.78 -13.84
N LYS A 37 -16.68 -14.05 -12.86
CA LYS A 37 -17.66 -12.98 -13.05
C LYS A 37 -17.04 -11.58 -12.98
N LEU A 38 -15.77 -11.47 -12.60
CA LEU A 38 -15.08 -10.23 -12.30
C LEU A 38 -13.97 -9.95 -13.32
N THR A 39 -13.80 -8.68 -13.67
CA THR A 39 -12.67 -8.19 -14.46
C THR A 39 -11.61 -7.67 -13.49
N PHE A 40 -10.36 -8.08 -13.71
CA PHE A 40 -9.20 -7.57 -13.00
C PHE A 40 -8.60 -6.37 -13.75
N GLY A 41 -8.28 -5.28 -13.07
CA GLY A 41 -7.60 -4.13 -13.68
C GLY A 41 -6.34 -3.80 -12.89
N ALA A 42 -5.26 -3.46 -13.59
CA ALA A 42 -4.01 -3.05 -12.95
C ALA A 42 -3.14 -2.24 -13.91
N GLU A 43 -2.07 -1.70 -13.40
CA GLU A 43 -1.04 -1.04 -14.20
C GLU A 43 -0.37 -2.02 -15.17
N HIS A 44 0.13 -1.49 -16.28
CA HIS A 44 0.81 -2.28 -17.31
C HIS A 44 1.94 -3.15 -16.73
N ASP A 45 2.70 -2.58 -15.79
CA ASP A 45 3.83 -3.27 -15.13
C ASP A 45 3.39 -4.49 -14.32
N PHE A 46 2.18 -4.51 -13.78
CA PHE A 46 1.67 -5.67 -13.02
C PHE A 46 1.40 -6.89 -13.92
N PHE A 47 1.17 -6.70 -15.21
CA PHE A 47 0.95 -7.76 -16.18
C PHE A 47 2.23 -8.24 -16.90
N THR A 48 3.40 -7.77 -16.49
CA THR A 48 4.66 -8.30 -17.02
C THR A 48 4.92 -9.71 -16.53
N HIS A 49 5.72 -10.47 -17.29
CA HIS A 49 6.14 -11.82 -16.89
C HIS A 49 7.38 -11.82 -15.97
N GLU A 50 7.94 -10.64 -15.72
CA GLU A 50 9.11 -10.48 -14.86
C GLU A 50 8.70 -10.22 -13.42
N GLY A 51 9.26 -10.99 -12.48
CA GLY A 51 9.02 -10.86 -11.05
C GLY A 51 7.95 -11.81 -10.49
N SER A 52 8.16 -12.20 -9.23
CA SER A 52 7.33 -13.20 -8.55
C SER A 52 6.02 -12.65 -8.00
N ALA A 53 5.92 -11.34 -7.77
CA ALA A 53 4.74 -10.68 -7.18
C ALA A 53 3.90 -9.94 -8.24
N LYS A 54 3.72 -10.55 -9.41
CA LYS A 54 2.98 -10.01 -10.55
C LYS A 54 1.74 -10.84 -10.85
N TYR A 55 0.92 -10.39 -11.80
CA TYR A 55 -0.40 -10.96 -12.10
C TYR A 55 -0.38 -12.48 -12.36
N TYR A 56 0.47 -12.96 -13.26
CA TYR A 56 0.44 -14.38 -13.64
C TYR A 56 0.86 -15.33 -12.50
N PRO A 57 1.95 -15.09 -11.74
CA PRO A 57 2.23 -15.84 -10.52
C PRO A 57 1.10 -15.74 -9.48
N PHE A 58 0.50 -14.56 -9.31
CA PHE A 58 -0.59 -14.31 -8.36
C PHE A 58 -1.83 -15.16 -8.67
N VAL A 59 -2.34 -15.09 -9.90
CA VAL A 59 -3.55 -15.87 -10.27
C VAL A 59 -3.30 -17.37 -10.24
N LYS A 60 -2.09 -17.82 -10.59
CA LYS A 60 -1.69 -19.22 -10.49
C LYS A 60 -1.66 -19.69 -9.03
N TYR A 61 -1.08 -18.90 -8.14
CA TYR A 61 -0.91 -19.25 -6.72
C TYR A 61 -2.25 -19.40 -5.99
N TYR A 62 -3.18 -18.48 -6.24
CA TYR A 62 -4.52 -18.51 -5.65
C TYR A 62 -5.50 -19.40 -6.42
N GLY A 63 -5.20 -19.80 -7.65
CA GLY A 63 -6.14 -20.54 -8.52
C GLY A 63 -7.25 -19.66 -9.10
N LEU A 64 -7.00 -18.36 -9.26
CA LEU A 64 -7.97 -17.38 -9.74
C LEU A 64 -8.11 -17.47 -11.27
N LYS A 65 -9.37 -17.40 -11.75
CA LYS A 65 -9.72 -17.37 -13.17
C LYS A 65 -10.65 -16.19 -13.42
N PHE A 66 -10.07 -15.00 -13.57
CA PHE A 66 -10.86 -13.80 -13.86
C PHE A 66 -11.53 -13.88 -15.23
N LYS A 67 -12.74 -13.29 -15.37
CA LYS A 67 -13.47 -13.15 -16.65
C LYS A 67 -12.60 -12.50 -17.72
N SER A 68 -11.87 -11.47 -17.36
CA SER A 68 -10.93 -10.75 -18.20
C SER A 68 -9.99 -9.92 -17.34
N TYR A 69 -8.94 -9.36 -17.95
CA TYR A 69 -8.11 -8.36 -17.31
C TYR A 69 -7.92 -7.15 -18.23
N LYS A 70 -7.64 -5.99 -17.63
CA LYS A 70 -7.40 -4.72 -18.31
C LYS A 70 -6.16 -4.05 -17.76
N ALA A 71 -5.24 -3.67 -18.64
CA ALA A 71 -4.14 -2.80 -18.27
C ALA A 71 -4.61 -1.33 -18.39
N VAL A 72 -4.22 -0.51 -17.43
CA VAL A 72 -4.52 0.93 -17.37
C VAL A 72 -3.30 1.69 -16.90
N ASP A 73 -3.24 2.97 -17.23
CA ASP A 73 -2.21 3.85 -16.67
C ASP A 73 -2.44 4.05 -15.17
N GLU A 74 -1.35 4.15 -14.41
CA GLU A 74 -1.38 4.36 -12.95
C GLU A 74 -2.28 5.52 -12.55
N SER A 75 -2.16 6.66 -13.24
CA SER A 75 -2.96 7.87 -13.00
C SER A 75 -4.46 7.69 -13.22
N LEU A 76 -4.88 6.70 -14.00
CA LEU A 76 -6.27 6.44 -14.35
C LEU A 76 -6.89 5.28 -13.55
N LYS A 77 -6.08 4.46 -12.88
CA LYS A 77 -6.50 3.23 -12.19
C LYS A 77 -7.67 3.44 -11.24
N TYR A 78 -7.55 4.41 -10.34
CA TYR A 78 -8.60 4.69 -9.34
C TYR A 78 -9.89 5.23 -9.97
N ASN A 79 -9.77 6.12 -10.95
CA ASN A 79 -10.96 6.61 -11.69
C ASN A 79 -11.65 5.47 -12.44
N ALA A 80 -10.89 4.58 -13.09
CA ALA A 80 -11.43 3.47 -13.85
C ALA A 80 -12.20 2.46 -12.97
N ILE A 81 -11.70 2.14 -11.76
CA ILE A 81 -12.41 1.23 -10.85
C ILE A 81 -13.64 1.88 -10.23
N GLU A 82 -13.60 3.16 -9.88
CA GLU A 82 -14.75 3.93 -9.40
C GLU A 82 -15.91 3.89 -10.41
N HIS A 83 -15.61 4.04 -11.70
CA HIS A 83 -16.59 3.98 -12.79
C HIS A 83 -16.91 2.56 -13.27
N GLY A 84 -16.38 1.53 -12.62
CA GLY A 84 -16.75 0.13 -12.87
C GLY A 84 -16.10 -0.50 -14.10
N ALA A 85 -15.02 0.08 -14.64
CA ALA A 85 -14.29 -0.50 -15.77
C ALA A 85 -13.73 -1.91 -15.45
N PHE A 86 -13.47 -2.16 -14.17
CA PHE A 86 -13.12 -3.46 -13.57
C PHE A 86 -13.56 -3.49 -12.11
N GLN A 87 -13.55 -4.68 -11.49
CA GLN A 87 -14.07 -4.90 -10.13
C GLN A 87 -13.01 -5.33 -9.13
N VAL A 88 -11.86 -5.74 -9.58
CA VAL A 88 -10.72 -6.14 -8.73
C VAL A 88 -9.48 -5.43 -9.26
N THR A 89 -8.65 -4.93 -8.37
CA THR A 89 -7.40 -4.27 -8.74
C THR A 89 -6.27 -4.60 -7.76
N GLU A 90 -5.06 -4.48 -8.22
CA GLU A 90 -3.89 -4.37 -7.38
C GLU A 90 -3.73 -2.93 -6.91
N VAL A 91 -3.23 -2.76 -5.69
CA VAL A 91 -2.93 -1.47 -5.07
C VAL A 91 -1.68 -1.56 -4.19
N TYR A 92 -1.11 -0.42 -3.84
CA TYR A 92 -0.15 -0.36 -2.73
C TYR A 92 -0.90 -0.20 -1.41
N ALA A 93 -0.52 -0.99 -0.39
CA ALA A 93 -1.26 -1.05 0.88
C ALA A 93 -1.31 0.28 1.65
N THR A 94 -0.34 1.17 1.44
CA THR A 94 -0.26 2.49 2.10
C THR A 94 -0.82 3.65 1.27
N ASP A 95 -1.36 3.38 0.06
CA ASP A 95 -1.86 4.44 -0.81
C ASP A 95 -3.17 5.03 -0.27
N GLY A 96 -3.19 6.34 -0.05
CA GLY A 96 -4.35 7.08 0.42
C GLY A 96 -5.51 7.12 -0.58
N LEU A 97 -5.23 6.93 -1.87
CA LEU A 97 -6.26 6.87 -2.91
C LEU A 97 -7.17 5.64 -2.76
N ASN A 98 -6.71 4.56 -2.11
CA ASN A 98 -7.57 3.42 -1.77
C ASN A 98 -8.79 3.87 -0.96
N LYS A 99 -8.56 4.73 0.03
CA LYS A 99 -9.62 5.29 0.89
C LYS A 99 -10.52 6.25 0.12
N LYS A 100 -9.95 7.08 -0.76
CA LYS A 100 -10.72 8.00 -1.61
C LYS A 100 -11.66 7.24 -2.53
N ALA A 101 -11.18 6.19 -3.18
CA ALA A 101 -11.95 5.35 -4.11
C ALA A 101 -12.89 4.35 -3.41
N GLY A 102 -12.99 4.38 -2.07
CA GLY A 102 -13.86 3.47 -1.31
C GLY A 102 -13.51 2.00 -1.50
N LEU A 103 -12.22 1.69 -1.64
CA LEU A 103 -11.75 0.33 -1.82
C LEU A 103 -11.60 -0.40 -0.48
N VAL A 104 -11.94 -1.68 -0.51
CA VAL A 104 -11.68 -2.64 0.57
C VAL A 104 -10.48 -3.48 0.14
N ILE A 105 -9.40 -3.41 0.91
CA ILE A 105 -8.23 -4.26 0.74
C ILE A 105 -8.56 -5.65 1.28
N LEU A 106 -8.41 -6.67 0.46
CA LEU A 106 -8.61 -8.06 0.85
C LEU A 106 -7.35 -8.58 1.56
N LYS A 107 -7.56 -9.35 2.63
CA LYS A 107 -6.46 -9.98 3.34
C LYS A 107 -5.76 -10.98 2.44
N ASP A 108 -4.44 -10.90 2.34
CA ASP A 108 -3.57 -11.91 1.72
C ASP A 108 -3.44 -13.11 2.69
N ASP A 109 -4.44 -13.99 2.69
CA ASP A 109 -4.58 -15.10 3.63
C ASP A 109 -3.61 -16.26 3.37
N ARG A 110 -2.96 -16.26 2.20
CA ARG A 110 -1.95 -17.25 1.83
C ARG A 110 -0.53 -16.68 1.71
N HIS A 111 -0.34 -15.40 2.10
CA HIS A 111 0.96 -14.73 2.14
C HIS A 111 1.73 -14.78 0.81
N PHE A 112 1.05 -14.44 -0.28
CA PHE A 112 1.65 -14.39 -1.61
C PHE A 112 2.57 -13.19 -1.79
N PHE A 113 2.14 -12.01 -1.33
CA PHE A 113 2.90 -10.78 -1.50
C PHE A 113 4.01 -10.69 -0.44
N PRO A 114 5.26 -10.40 -0.84
CA PRO A 114 6.36 -10.24 0.12
C PRO A 114 6.18 -8.98 0.96
N GLU A 115 6.76 -8.98 2.15
CA GLU A 115 6.86 -7.76 2.95
C GLU A 115 7.71 -6.70 2.25
N TYR A 116 7.23 -5.45 2.27
CA TYR A 116 7.93 -4.28 1.75
C TYR A 116 7.96 -3.18 2.82
N ASN A 117 8.78 -3.41 3.84
CA ASN A 117 8.82 -2.57 5.03
C ASN A 117 9.63 -1.29 4.81
N GLY A 118 9.12 -0.17 5.30
CA GLY A 118 9.87 1.09 5.37
C GLY A 118 11.01 1.03 6.41
N SER A 119 12.18 1.59 6.06
CA SER A 119 13.28 1.79 6.98
C SER A 119 14.20 2.91 6.48
N TYR A 120 15.03 3.49 7.37
CA TYR A 120 16.03 4.48 6.97
C TYR A 120 17.35 3.80 6.60
N TYR A 121 17.87 4.17 5.45
CA TYR A 121 19.22 3.82 5.03
C TYR A 121 20.09 5.07 5.08
N VAL A 122 20.94 5.18 6.10
CA VAL A 122 21.78 6.36 6.34
C VAL A 122 23.27 5.94 6.26
N LYS A 123 24.05 6.66 5.46
CA LYS A 123 25.50 6.47 5.36
C LYS A 123 26.20 6.98 6.62
N ASP A 124 27.24 6.31 7.10
CA ASP A 124 28.03 6.77 8.24
C ASP A 124 28.64 8.16 8.03
N SER A 125 29.00 8.49 6.78
CA SER A 125 29.48 9.83 6.42
C SER A 125 28.41 10.92 6.63
N THR A 126 27.10 10.57 6.56
CA THR A 126 26.02 11.51 6.84
C THR A 126 25.97 11.84 8.33
N TYR A 127 26.07 10.85 9.21
CA TYR A 127 26.14 11.09 10.65
C TYR A 127 27.33 11.98 11.01
N LYS A 128 28.51 11.72 10.45
CA LYS A 128 29.70 12.56 10.65
C LYS A 128 29.48 14.01 10.19
N ARG A 129 28.86 14.19 9.02
CA ARG A 129 28.57 15.52 8.46
C ARG A 129 27.61 16.33 9.33
N PHE A 130 26.61 15.69 9.92
CA PHE A 130 25.60 16.34 10.74
C PHE A 130 25.91 16.37 12.24
N GLN A 131 27.03 15.77 12.70
CA GLN A 131 27.40 15.62 14.10
C GLN A 131 27.37 16.95 14.90
N LYS A 132 27.70 18.10 14.27
CA LYS A 132 27.66 19.41 14.92
C LYS A 132 26.27 20.06 14.95
N LYS A 133 25.38 19.72 13.96
CA LYS A 133 24.07 20.36 13.82
C LYS A 133 22.95 19.54 14.43
N ALA A 134 23.07 18.22 14.41
CA ALA A 134 22.12 17.26 14.94
C ALA A 134 22.88 16.05 15.52
N PRO A 135 23.57 16.22 16.66
CA PRO A 135 24.38 15.16 17.26
C PRO A 135 23.57 13.93 17.62
N GLU A 136 22.29 14.11 17.96
CA GLU A 136 21.34 13.05 18.34
C GLU A 136 20.69 12.31 17.16
N LEU A 137 21.02 12.68 15.90
CA LEU A 137 20.39 12.10 14.72
C LEU A 137 20.43 10.56 14.67
N LYS A 138 21.50 9.97 15.21
CA LYS A 138 21.71 8.52 15.22
C LYS A 138 20.80 7.84 16.23
N GLU A 139 20.49 8.49 17.34
CA GLU A 139 19.64 8.03 18.43
C GLU A 139 18.15 8.22 18.10
N VAL A 140 17.79 9.36 17.50
CA VAL A 140 16.40 9.75 17.23
C VAL A 140 15.76 8.92 16.09
N LEU A 141 16.50 8.63 15.01
CA LEU A 141 15.92 7.87 13.90
C LEU A 141 15.34 6.50 14.29
N PRO A 142 15.99 5.71 15.17
CA PRO A 142 15.42 4.45 15.66
C PRO A 142 14.17 4.59 16.53
N GLU A 143 13.87 5.77 17.09
CA GLU A 143 12.64 5.98 17.88
C GLU A 143 11.37 5.79 17.05
N LEU A 144 11.46 5.94 15.73
CA LEU A 144 10.36 5.66 14.80
C LEU A 144 10.15 4.17 14.53
N ASN A 145 11.05 3.28 14.97
CA ASN A 145 10.91 1.85 14.74
C ASN A 145 9.61 1.32 15.36
N GLY A 146 8.77 0.67 14.54
CA GLY A 146 7.48 0.12 14.93
C GLY A 146 6.39 1.16 15.27
N LYS A 147 6.63 2.46 15.08
CA LYS A 147 5.68 3.51 15.46
C LYS A 147 4.64 3.84 14.39
N ILE A 148 4.90 3.50 13.13
CA ILE A 148 4.04 3.85 12.00
C ILE A 148 3.38 2.56 11.49
N SER A 149 2.11 2.33 11.81
CA SER A 149 1.37 1.20 11.22
C SER A 149 1.07 1.45 9.74
N THR A 150 0.69 0.40 9.00
CA THR A 150 0.23 0.53 7.60
C THR A 150 -0.99 1.44 7.51
N GLU A 151 -1.89 1.38 8.48
CA GLU A 151 -3.06 2.25 8.56
C GLU A 151 -2.67 3.71 8.85
N ASP A 152 -1.72 3.96 9.76
CA ASP A 152 -1.18 5.30 10.01
C ASP A 152 -0.62 5.90 8.70
N MET A 153 0.20 5.13 7.97
CA MET A 153 0.79 5.59 6.72
C MET A 153 -0.28 5.86 5.66
N GLN A 154 -1.26 4.98 5.47
CA GLN A 154 -2.37 5.20 4.55
C GLN A 154 -3.18 6.45 4.90
N ASN A 155 -3.40 6.72 6.19
CA ASN A 155 -4.07 7.94 6.63
C ASN A 155 -3.23 9.19 6.37
N MET A 156 -1.91 9.14 6.54
CA MET A 156 -1.02 10.26 6.27
C MET A 156 -0.95 10.56 4.77
N THR A 157 -0.78 9.56 3.92
CA THR A 157 -0.81 9.74 2.46
C THR A 157 -2.17 10.29 1.99
N TYR A 158 -3.29 9.81 2.56
CA TYR A 158 -4.61 10.38 2.28
C TYR A 158 -4.70 11.88 2.65
N GLN A 159 -4.10 12.32 3.76
CA GLN A 159 -4.12 13.74 4.14
C GLN A 159 -3.31 14.59 3.15
N VAL A 160 -2.21 14.08 2.63
CA VAL A 160 -1.39 14.78 1.64
C VAL A 160 -2.06 14.73 0.26
N ASP A 161 -2.28 13.54 -0.29
CA ASP A 161 -2.62 13.34 -1.70
C ASP A 161 -4.09 13.69 -2.01
N VAL A 162 -4.98 13.57 -1.02
CA VAL A 162 -6.41 13.79 -1.21
C VAL A 162 -6.89 15.09 -0.54
N LYS A 163 -6.36 15.41 0.65
CA LYS A 163 -6.78 16.61 1.40
C LYS A 163 -5.90 17.83 1.14
N GLY A 164 -4.81 17.68 0.38
CA GLY A 164 -3.92 18.78 -0.02
C GLY A 164 -3.12 19.38 1.13
N LYS A 165 -2.93 18.66 2.24
CA LYS A 165 -2.05 19.10 3.32
C LYS A 165 -0.60 18.91 2.92
N THR A 166 0.29 19.71 3.50
CA THR A 166 1.72 19.52 3.29
C THR A 166 2.22 18.28 4.05
N PRO A 167 3.24 17.56 3.54
CA PRO A 167 3.89 16.48 4.27
C PRO A 167 4.35 16.87 5.67
N ASP A 168 4.89 18.10 5.82
CA ASP A 168 5.39 18.62 7.09
C ASP A 168 4.28 18.75 8.13
N GLU A 169 3.12 19.34 7.77
CA GLU A 169 1.96 19.46 8.66
C GLU A 169 1.45 18.09 9.13
N VAL A 170 1.42 17.11 8.21
CA VAL A 170 0.93 15.77 8.52
C VAL A 170 1.94 15.02 9.40
N ALA A 171 3.23 15.14 9.11
CA ALA A 171 4.29 14.52 9.90
C ALA A 171 4.37 15.12 11.31
N GLU A 172 4.33 16.44 11.45
CA GLU A 172 4.34 17.13 12.75
C GLU A 172 3.17 16.66 13.62
N LYS A 173 1.95 16.67 13.04
CA LYS A 173 0.77 16.19 13.76
C LYS A 173 0.92 14.74 14.22
N PHE A 174 1.41 13.86 13.35
CA PHE A 174 1.62 12.46 13.68
C PHE A 174 2.66 12.29 14.80
N LEU A 175 3.80 12.97 14.71
CA LEU A 175 4.86 12.91 15.71
C LEU A 175 4.38 13.40 17.08
N LYS A 176 3.60 14.50 17.13
CA LYS A 176 2.94 14.97 18.36
C LYS A 176 1.98 13.95 18.95
N GLN A 177 1.14 13.33 18.11
CA GLN A 177 0.21 12.27 18.55
C GLN A 177 0.92 11.04 19.12
N LYS A 178 2.11 10.72 18.63
CA LYS A 178 2.94 9.60 19.13
C LYS A 178 3.84 10.02 20.32
N GLY A 179 3.81 11.30 20.74
CA GLY A 179 4.64 11.82 21.84
C GLY A 179 6.14 11.87 21.51
N LEU A 180 6.48 11.96 20.23
CA LEU A 180 7.87 12.00 19.76
C LEU A 180 8.40 13.43 19.64
N ILE A 181 7.52 14.42 19.57
CA ILE A 181 7.82 15.87 19.62
C ILE A 181 6.75 16.59 20.43
N HIS A 182 7.07 17.81 20.91
CA HIS A 182 6.20 18.69 21.72
C HIS A 182 5.58 19.81 20.90
#